data_54b77cc6229b61541a349e9a54eaa777
#
_entry.id   54b77cc6229b61541a349e9a54eaa777
#
_cell.length_a   1.000
_cell.length_b   1.000
_cell.length_c   1.000
_cell.angle_alpha   90.00
_cell.angle_beta   90.00
_cell.angle_gamma   90.00
#
_symmetry.space_group_name_H-M   'P 1'
#
loop_
_entity.id
_entity.type
_entity.pdbx_description
1 polymer ?
#
loop_
_entity_poly.entity_id
_entity_poly.type
_entity_poly.pdbx_seq_one_letter_code
_entity_poly.pdbx_strand_id
1 'polypeptide(L)'
;MTILLIDTCGATGSVAFAGTAGIVATATLPGRTASERLVPVIRDLAIRAGSTLQSLDAIAVVNGPGSFTGVRVGLAAAKGLCHALNLPLIAISRLAVLAHLADPPAGSRVQALIDAGRGEFYHGEYLNGTCVRESLLTRDQLLAVLSLEPAPIVIACEPAIAESLGALSKFGSGGEATPRFLPEPTAADALPLALRRVHQQDFDDPATLDANYLRRTDAEIFAKPIAGHTPHSARDAPAMTTPRIQLRPAVAQDLNAILDIELASETAPHWPHAAYAAILDPDPSQSAAILRCLIVAYDGELPAGFAVGRMHPAEGIAELESVVVTVSVRRAGIGRALCAAVFDWCRSQGASEIILEVRTNSAAAIALYIGLGFTKTGRRPLYYRDPDDDALLMRLPLDDRAISPLAPANAPA
;
A
#
# COMPACT_ATOMS: atom_id res chain seq x y z
N MET A 1 27.04 -23.08 -4.93
CA MET A 1 25.68 -22.54 -4.75
C MET A 1 25.72 -21.04 -4.93
N THR A 2 24.88 -20.51 -5.82
CA THR A 2 24.79 -19.09 -6.15
C THR A 2 23.35 -18.61 -5.94
N ILE A 3 23.18 -17.56 -5.15
CA ILE A 3 21.85 -16.99 -4.80
C ILE A 3 21.78 -15.55 -5.25
N LEU A 4 20.69 -15.18 -5.91
CA LEU A 4 20.29 -13.81 -6.14
C LEU A 4 19.39 -13.34 -4.99
N LEU A 5 19.75 -12.20 -4.35
CA LEU A 5 18.93 -11.57 -3.32
C LEU A 5 18.41 -10.24 -3.83
N ILE A 6 17.12 -9.96 -3.59
CA ILE A 6 16.41 -8.76 -4.06
C ILE A 6 15.71 -8.12 -2.87
N ASP A 7 15.98 -6.84 -2.61
CA ASP A 7 15.19 -6.00 -1.71
C ASP A 7 14.83 -4.69 -2.40
N THR A 8 13.55 -4.43 -2.56
CA THR A 8 13.02 -3.18 -3.11
C THR A 8 12.01 -2.54 -2.15
N CYS A 9 11.96 -3.01 -0.89
CA CYS A 9 10.97 -2.59 0.10
C CYS A 9 11.27 -1.23 0.74
N GLY A 10 12.54 -0.82 0.74
CA GLY A 10 13.01 0.40 1.38
C GLY A 10 12.94 1.65 0.53
N ALA A 11 13.50 2.75 1.07
CA ALA A 11 13.67 4.00 0.33
C ALA A 11 14.67 3.83 -0.83
N THR A 12 15.65 2.96 -0.64
CA THR A 12 16.62 2.56 -1.66
C THR A 12 16.53 1.06 -1.86
N GLY A 13 16.24 0.64 -3.10
CA GLY A 13 16.28 -0.78 -3.44
C GLY A 13 17.71 -1.29 -3.55
N SER A 14 17.90 -2.60 -3.40
CA SER A 14 19.21 -3.24 -3.54
C SER A 14 19.09 -4.66 -4.10
N VAL A 15 20.15 -5.12 -4.71
CA VAL A 15 20.33 -6.50 -5.17
C VAL A 15 21.72 -6.99 -4.79
N ALA A 16 21.83 -8.30 -4.53
CA ALA A 16 23.10 -8.93 -4.23
C ALA A 16 23.20 -10.30 -4.90
N PHE A 17 24.39 -10.64 -5.35
CA PHE A 17 24.77 -12.00 -5.70
C PHE A 17 25.62 -12.57 -4.58
N ALA A 18 25.27 -13.76 -4.12
CA ALA A 18 26.01 -14.47 -3.08
C ALA A 18 26.42 -15.86 -3.59
N GLY A 19 27.65 -16.24 -3.23
CA GLY A 19 28.18 -17.59 -3.43
C GLY A 19 28.29 -18.36 -2.11
N THR A 20 28.93 -19.52 -2.14
CA THR A 20 29.17 -20.34 -0.94
C THR A 20 30.04 -19.64 0.12
N ALA A 21 30.87 -18.68 -0.29
CA ALA A 21 31.75 -17.92 0.59
C ALA A 21 31.15 -16.61 1.11
N GLY A 22 29.91 -16.27 0.72
CA GLY A 22 29.24 -15.03 1.10
C GLY A 22 28.87 -14.14 -0.09
N ILE A 23 28.73 -12.84 0.16
CA ILE A 23 28.36 -11.85 -0.86
C ILE A 23 29.49 -11.67 -1.86
N VAL A 24 29.19 -11.82 -3.15
CA VAL A 24 30.13 -11.67 -4.27
C VAL A 24 30.04 -10.26 -4.88
N ALA A 25 28.83 -9.76 -5.06
CA ALA A 25 28.59 -8.43 -5.62
C ALA A 25 27.27 -7.85 -5.13
N THR A 26 27.22 -6.53 -5.01
CA THR A 26 26.01 -5.78 -4.64
C THR A 26 25.78 -4.60 -5.58
N ALA A 27 24.54 -4.19 -5.71
CA ALA A 27 24.16 -2.95 -6.36
C ALA A 27 22.96 -2.31 -5.68
N THR A 28 22.90 -0.99 -5.67
CA THR A 28 21.79 -0.20 -5.17
C THR A 28 20.93 0.31 -6.33
N LEU A 29 19.65 0.46 -6.07
CA LEU A 29 18.64 0.98 -6.99
C LEU A 29 18.08 2.26 -6.38
N PRO A 30 18.26 3.44 -7.01
CA PRO A 30 17.59 4.65 -6.53
C PRO A 30 16.08 4.44 -6.45
N GLY A 31 15.46 4.75 -5.32
CA GLY A 31 14.15 4.28 -4.89
C GLY A 31 12.98 4.39 -5.87
N ARG A 32 13.01 5.31 -6.83
CA ARG A 32 11.92 5.50 -7.81
C ARG A 32 12.16 4.84 -9.17
N THR A 33 13.35 4.31 -9.41
CA THR A 33 13.71 3.68 -10.70
C THR A 33 13.76 2.16 -10.63
N ALA A 34 13.35 1.58 -9.50
CA ALA A 34 13.42 0.13 -9.30
C ALA A 34 12.60 -0.64 -10.34
N SER A 35 11.41 -0.16 -10.73
CA SER A 35 10.56 -0.82 -11.74
C SER A 35 11.23 -0.94 -13.11
N GLU A 36 11.98 0.08 -13.53
CA GLU A 36 12.62 0.10 -14.85
C GLU A 36 14.02 -0.52 -14.82
N ARG A 37 14.74 -0.37 -13.71
CA ARG A 37 16.16 -0.68 -13.62
C ARG A 37 16.49 -2.00 -12.94
N LEU A 38 15.55 -2.63 -12.23
CA LEU A 38 15.83 -3.84 -11.46
C LEU A 38 16.41 -4.96 -12.32
N VAL A 39 15.75 -5.34 -13.40
CA VAL A 39 16.20 -6.44 -14.28
C VAL A 39 17.52 -6.10 -15.00
N PRO A 40 17.70 -4.91 -15.61
CA PRO A 40 19.00 -4.48 -16.11
C PRO A 40 20.13 -4.56 -15.08
N VAL A 41 19.90 -4.04 -13.86
CA VAL A 41 20.91 -4.06 -12.79
C VAL A 41 21.23 -5.50 -12.33
N ILE A 42 20.25 -6.38 -12.24
CA ILE A 42 20.46 -7.80 -11.93
C ILE A 42 21.41 -8.43 -12.99
N ARG A 43 21.16 -8.17 -14.28
CA ARG A 43 21.98 -8.70 -15.36
C ARG A 43 23.42 -8.17 -15.31
N ASP A 44 23.59 -6.85 -15.11
CA ASP A 44 24.90 -6.23 -15.02
C ASP A 44 25.66 -6.71 -13.77
N LEU A 45 24.93 -6.96 -12.67
CA LEU A 45 25.50 -7.49 -11.44
C LEU A 45 25.98 -8.93 -11.62
N ALA A 46 25.23 -9.77 -12.36
CA ALA A 46 25.65 -11.14 -12.69
C ALA A 46 26.98 -11.16 -13.44
N ILE A 47 27.12 -10.27 -14.45
CA ILE A 47 28.37 -10.13 -15.21
C ILE A 47 29.53 -9.71 -14.29
N ARG A 48 29.32 -8.73 -13.41
CA ARG A 48 30.33 -8.28 -12.43
C ARG A 48 30.70 -9.35 -11.41
N ALA A 49 29.76 -10.23 -11.09
CA ALA A 49 29.98 -11.37 -10.23
C ALA A 49 30.71 -12.54 -10.93
N GLY A 50 31.04 -12.40 -12.23
CA GLY A 50 31.61 -13.51 -13.02
C GLY A 50 30.63 -14.68 -13.19
N SER A 51 29.32 -14.41 -13.16
CA SER A 51 28.25 -15.40 -13.13
C SER A 51 27.24 -15.13 -14.26
N THR A 52 26.26 -16.01 -14.39
CA THR A 52 25.10 -15.82 -15.30
C THR A 52 23.82 -16.09 -14.55
N LEU A 53 22.69 -15.64 -15.08
CA LEU A 53 21.39 -15.94 -14.46
C LEU A 53 21.06 -17.45 -14.49
N GLN A 54 21.59 -18.17 -15.48
CA GLN A 54 21.43 -19.62 -15.62
C GLN A 54 22.23 -20.44 -14.58
N SER A 55 23.23 -19.82 -13.94
CA SER A 55 24.04 -20.46 -12.90
C SER A 55 23.53 -20.21 -11.49
N LEU A 56 22.36 -19.59 -11.34
CA LEU A 56 21.70 -19.42 -10.05
C LEU A 56 21.10 -20.74 -9.59
N ASP A 57 21.20 -20.99 -8.29
CA ASP A 57 20.56 -22.13 -7.61
C ASP A 57 19.25 -21.75 -6.92
N ALA A 58 19.09 -20.48 -6.52
CA ALA A 58 17.89 -19.97 -5.88
C ALA A 58 17.77 -18.45 -6.04
N ILE A 59 16.56 -17.94 -5.85
CA ILE A 59 16.28 -16.51 -5.74
C ILE A 59 15.62 -16.23 -4.40
N ALA A 60 16.18 -15.28 -3.64
CA ALA A 60 15.58 -14.78 -2.41
C ALA A 60 15.07 -13.34 -2.61
N VAL A 61 13.88 -13.05 -2.12
CA VAL A 61 13.28 -11.72 -2.20
C VAL A 61 12.77 -11.28 -0.84
N VAL A 62 13.09 -10.05 -0.47
CA VAL A 62 12.46 -9.41 0.68
C VAL A 62 11.03 -9.02 0.26
N ASN A 63 10.04 -9.68 0.87
CA ASN A 63 8.64 -9.54 0.46
C ASN A 63 7.83 -8.52 1.28
N GLY A 64 8.51 -7.63 2.02
CA GLY A 64 7.92 -6.62 2.88
C GLY A 64 8.13 -6.89 4.39
N PRO A 65 7.57 -6.05 5.24
CA PRO A 65 6.80 -4.84 4.94
C PRO A 65 7.67 -3.68 4.42
N GLY A 66 7.04 -2.70 3.77
CA GLY A 66 7.74 -1.52 3.26
C GLY A 66 6.97 -0.78 2.18
N SER A 67 7.69 -0.13 1.25
CA SER A 67 7.11 0.56 0.10
C SER A 67 6.19 -0.35 -0.71
N PHE A 68 4.94 0.03 -0.83
CA PHE A 68 3.92 -0.76 -1.55
C PHE A 68 4.31 -1.09 -3.01
N THR A 69 4.78 -0.08 -3.75
CA THR A 69 5.26 -0.28 -5.12
C THR A 69 6.55 -1.10 -5.14
N GLY A 70 7.48 -0.79 -4.24
CA GLY A 70 8.76 -1.47 -4.16
C GLY A 70 8.60 -2.98 -3.91
N VAL A 71 7.82 -3.37 -2.90
CA VAL A 71 7.54 -4.79 -2.60
C VAL A 71 7.03 -5.53 -3.83
N ARG A 72 6.07 -4.94 -4.56
CA ARG A 72 5.50 -5.56 -5.76
C ARG A 72 6.50 -5.71 -6.89
N VAL A 73 7.32 -4.71 -7.12
CA VAL A 73 8.37 -4.73 -8.16
C VAL A 73 9.36 -5.86 -7.90
N GLY A 74 9.89 -5.96 -6.68
CA GLY A 74 10.83 -7.02 -6.31
C GLY A 74 10.22 -8.41 -6.41
N LEU A 75 9.01 -8.56 -5.87
CA LEU A 75 8.31 -9.85 -5.87
C LEU A 75 7.93 -10.30 -7.28
N ALA A 76 7.43 -9.39 -8.14
CA ALA A 76 7.10 -9.70 -9.53
C ALA A 76 8.34 -10.12 -10.33
N ALA A 77 9.47 -9.40 -10.16
CA ALA A 77 10.73 -9.74 -10.80
C ALA A 77 11.26 -11.11 -10.33
N ALA A 78 11.25 -11.38 -9.01
CA ALA A 78 11.67 -12.65 -8.45
C ALA A 78 10.82 -13.83 -8.98
N LYS A 79 9.50 -13.70 -8.95
CA LYS A 79 8.57 -14.70 -9.51
C LYS A 79 8.81 -14.94 -11.01
N GLY A 80 8.94 -13.88 -11.78
CA GLY A 80 9.22 -13.97 -13.22
C GLY A 80 10.54 -14.67 -13.53
N LEU A 81 11.60 -14.36 -12.81
CA LEU A 81 12.90 -15.02 -12.94
C LEU A 81 12.86 -16.47 -12.49
N CYS A 82 12.21 -16.78 -11.36
CA CYS A 82 12.04 -18.15 -10.89
C CYS A 82 11.28 -19.00 -11.93
N HIS A 83 10.21 -18.47 -12.49
CA HIS A 83 9.46 -19.16 -13.55
C HIS A 83 10.29 -19.38 -14.82
N ALA A 84 10.99 -18.34 -15.29
CA ALA A 84 11.79 -18.41 -16.52
C ALA A 84 13.01 -19.35 -16.41
N LEU A 85 13.59 -19.45 -15.22
CA LEU A 85 14.82 -20.23 -14.97
C LEU A 85 14.55 -21.55 -14.24
N ASN A 86 13.30 -21.82 -13.88
CA ASN A 86 12.88 -22.99 -13.07
C ASN A 86 13.67 -23.09 -11.75
N LEU A 87 13.75 -21.97 -11.01
CA LEU A 87 14.50 -21.86 -9.77
C LEU A 87 13.57 -21.79 -8.56
N PRO A 88 14.00 -22.30 -7.40
CA PRO A 88 13.29 -22.14 -6.14
C PRO A 88 13.27 -20.66 -5.70
N LEU A 89 12.15 -20.25 -5.10
CA LEU A 89 11.91 -18.92 -4.55
C LEU A 89 11.90 -18.96 -3.03
N ILE A 90 12.50 -17.93 -2.41
CA ILE A 90 12.53 -17.75 -0.97
C ILE A 90 12.07 -16.33 -0.64
N ALA A 91 10.96 -16.20 0.06
CA ALA A 91 10.48 -14.91 0.56
C ALA A 91 10.98 -14.68 2.00
N ILE A 92 11.44 -13.50 2.28
CA ILE A 92 12.01 -13.15 3.58
C ILE A 92 11.35 -11.86 4.07
N SER A 93 10.79 -11.89 5.28
CA SER A 93 10.26 -10.67 5.90
C SER A 93 11.39 -9.67 6.17
N ARG A 94 11.15 -8.40 5.85
CA ARG A 94 12.08 -7.32 6.16
C ARG A 94 12.29 -7.12 7.66
N LEU A 95 11.25 -7.37 8.46
CA LEU A 95 11.34 -7.39 9.92
C LEU A 95 12.22 -8.53 10.42
N ALA A 96 12.18 -9.70 9.76
CA ALA A 96 13.08 -10.81 10.09
C ALA A 96 14.55 -10.46 9.80
N VAL A 97 14.82 -9.76 8.69
CA VAL A 97 16.17 -9.28 8.38
C VAL A 97 16.66 -8.32 9.46
N LEU A 98 15.83 -7.35 9.84
CA LEU A 98 16.17 -6.38 10.89
C LEU A 98 16.40 -7.05 12.25
N ALA A 99 15.56 -8.02 12.61
CA ALA A 99 15.72 -8.79 13.84
C ALA A 99 17.01 -9.62 13.85
N HIS A 100 17.39 -10.18 12.71
CA HIS A 100 18.66 -10.92 12.57
C HIS A 100 19.88 -10.01 12.71
N LEU A 101 19.84 -8.83 12.08
CA LEU A 101 20.92 -7.82 12.16
C LEU A 101 21.17 -7.31 13.58
N ALA A 102 20.17 -7.37 14.44
CA ALA A 102 20.32 -6.96 15.85
C ALA A 102 21.28 -7.85 16.65
N ASP A 103 21.66 -9.01 16.13
CA ASP A 103 22.55 -9.98 16.78
C ASP A 103 22.20 -10.18 18.26
N PRO A 104 21.00 -10.65 18.58
CA PRO A 104 20.53 -10.72 19.96
C PRO A 104 21.23 -11.83 20.74
N PRO A 105 21.48 -11.64 22.06
CA PRO A 105 21.90 -12.75 22.91
C PRO A 105 20.91 -13.93 22.85
N ALA A 106 21.42 -15.14 23.04
CA ALA A 106 20.59 -16.32 23.05
C ALA A 106 19.46 -16.24 24.09
N GLY A 107 18.24 -16.58 23.72
CA GLY A 107 17.06 -16.50 24.58
C GLY A 107 16.39 -15.13 24.64
N SER A 108 16.97 -14.10 24.03
CA SER A 108 16.35 -12.77 24.00
C SER A 108 15.14 -12.74 23.02
N ARG A 109 14.12 -11.97 23.41
CA ARG A 109 13.07 -11.54 22.48
C ARG A 109 13.55 -10.33 21.70
N VAL A 110 13.32 -10.32 20.39
CA VAL A 110 13.62 -9.18 19.51
C VAL A 110 12.31 -8.55 19.06
N GLN A 111 12.23 -7.24 19.27
CA GLN A 111 11.14 -6.39 18.79
C GLN A 111 11.70 -5.57 17.62
N ALA A 112 11.47 -6.01 16.39
CA ALA A 112 11.91 -5.32 15.19
C ALA A 112 10.88 -4.26 14.79
N LEU A 113 11.33 -3.02 14.54
CA LEU A 113 10.47 -1.88 14.28
C LEU A 113 10.88 -1.19 12.98
N ILE A 114 9.95 -0.97 12.07
CA ILE A 114 10.11 -0.17 10.87
C ILE A 114 9.01 0.90 10.86
N ASP A 115 9.36 2.14 10.53
CA ASP A 115 8.36 3.21 10.39
C ASP A 115 7.43 2.90 9.21
N ALA A 116 6.15 2.81 9.50
CA ALA A 116 5.13 2.61 8.50
C ALA A 116 4.54 3.95 8.00
N GLY A 117 5.02 5.09 8.54
CA GLY A 117 4.45 6.41 8.33
C GLY A 117 3.11 6.62 9.07
N ARG A 118 2.64 7.86 9.10
CA ARG A 118 1.37 8.23 9.75
C ARG A 118 1.29 7.93 11.26
N GLY A 119 2.44 7.81 11.94
CA GLY A 119 2.50 7.46 13.36
C GLY A 119 2.23 5.99 13.67
N GLU A 120 2.30 5.13 12.66
CA GLU A 120 2.21 3.68 12.77
C GLU A 120 3.57 3.03 12.54
N PHE A 121 3.74 1.82 13.06
CA PHE A 121 4.96 1.05 13.00
C PHE A 121 4.67 -0.37 12.53
N TYR A 122 5.44 -0.86 11.57
CA TYR A 122 5.55 -2.29 11.34
C TYR A 122 6.36 -2.89 12.48
N HIS A 123 5.77 -3.82 13.17
CA HIS A 123 6.32 -4.47 14.35
C HIS A 123 6.44 -5.96 14.11
N GLY A 124 7.59 -6.53 14.43
CA GLY A 124 7.85 -7.97 14.40
C GLY A 124 8.44 -8.44 15.72
N GLU A 125 7.83 -9.45 16.30
CA GLU A 125 8.33 -10.14 17.49
C GLU A 125 8.99 -11.46 17.09
N TYR A 126 10.24 -11.64 17.53
CA TYR A 126 11.04 -12.83 17.23
C TYR A 126 11.63 -13.41 18.52
N LEU A 127 11.67 -14.74 18.58
CA LEU A 127 12.34 -15.50 19.63
C LEU A 127 13.28 -16.51 19.02
N ASN A 128 14.56 -16.45 19.35
CA ASN A 128 15.59 -17.32 18.77
C ASN A 128 15.58 -17.34 17.22
N GLY A 129 15.31 -16.21 16.61
CA GLY A 129 15.22 -16.03 15.16
C GLY A 129 13.98 -16.61 14.49
N THR A 130 13.01 -17.07 15.28
CA THR A 130 11.68 -17.53 14.80
C THR A 130 10.66 -16.42 15.00
N CYS A 131 9.90 -16.14 13.96
CA CYS A 131 8.81 -15.17 14.03
C CYS A 131 7.71 -15.68 14.98
N VAL A 132 7.36 -14.87 15.97
CA VAL A 132 6.22 -15.10 16.85
C VAL A 132 4.99 -14.43 16.25
N ARG A 133 5.12 -13.16 15.86
CA ARG A 133 4.06 -12.40 15.15
C ARG A 133 4.66 -11.21 14.42
N GLU A 134 3.97 -10.79 13.38
CA GLU A 134 4.18 -9.52 12.72
C GLU A 134 2.86 -8.76 12.63
N SER A 135 2.88 -7.44 12.82
CA SER A 135 1.67 -6.60 12.87
C SER A 135 1.98 -5.16 12.54
N LEU A 136 0.94 -4.41 12.18
CA LEU A 136 0.97 -2.96 12.13
C LEU A 136 0.36 -2.42 13.43
N LEU A 137 1.06 -1.54 14.11
CA LEU A 137 0.65 -0.98 15.38
C LEU A 137 0.70 0.55 15.33
N THR A 138 -0.28 1.19 15.96
CA THR A 138 -0.16 2.62 16.28
C THR A 138 0.90 2.81 17.35
N ARG A 139 1.37 4.05 17.52
CA ARG A 139 2.35 4.39 18.56
C ARG A 139 1.92 3.91 19.95
N ASP A 140 0.67 4.15 20.33
CA ASP A 140 0.17 3.79 21.67
C ASP A 140 0.06 2.27 21.84
N GLN A 141 -0.37 1.55 20.82
CA GLN A 141 -0.39 0.09 20.82
C GLN A 141 1.02 -0.50 20.94
N LEU A 142 1.98 0.06 20.18
CA LEU A 142 3.38 -0.36 20.27
C LEU A 142 3.96 -0.14 21.66
N LEU A 143 3.76 1.03 22.25
CA LEU A 143 4.24 1.33 23.61
C LEU A 143 3.61 0.39 24.64
N ALA A 144 2.33 0.06 24.50
CA ALA A 144 1.66 -0.92 25.37
C ALA A 144 2.28 -2.32 25.23
N VAL A 145 2.53 -2.78 24.00
CA VAL A 145 3.18 -4.08 23.75
C VAL A 145 4.57 -4.11 24.38
N LEU A 146 5.41 -3.12 24.09
CA LEU A 146 6.79 -3.06 24.62
C LEU A 146 6.83 -3.02 26.17
N SER A 147 5.83 -2.41 26.79
CA SER A 147 5.75 -2.30 28.27
C SER A 147 5.35 -3.62 28.95
N LEU A 148 4.63 -4.49 28.24
CA LEU A 148 4.14 -5.77 28.77
C LEU A 148 5.09 -6.94 28.51
N GLU A 149 6.08 -6.76 27.63
CA GLU A 149 7.00 -7.84 27.26
C GLU A 149 7.89 -8.26 28.45
N PRO A 150 8.08 -9.57 28.65
CA PRO A 150 9.03 -10.05 29.65
C PRO A 150 10.47 -9.72 29.23
N ALA A 151 11.28 -9.28 30.17
CA ALA A 151 12.72 -9.05 29.95
C ALA A 151 13.47 -10.40 29.82
N PRO A 152 14.62 -10.44 29.13
CA PRO A 152 15.26 -9.37 28.36
C PRO A 152 14.71 -9.21 26.95
N ILE A 153 14.53 -7.97 26.52
CA ILE A 153 14.13 -7.66 25.14
C ILE A 153 15.21 -6.86 24.41
N VAL A 154 15.36 -7.11 23.12
CA VAL A 154 16.18 -6.31 22.19
C VAL A 154 15.23 -5.57 21.25
N ILE A 155 15.36 -4.24 21.17
CA ILE A 155 14.57 -3.41 20.27
C ILE A 155 15.45 -3.02 19.08
N ALA A 156 15.16 -3.61 17.92
CA ALA A 156 15.87 -3.39 16.67
C ALA A 156 15.13 -2.35 15.82
N CYS A 157 15.73 -1.18 15.60
CA CYS A 157 15.11 -0.12 14.81
C CYS A 157 16.14 0.87 14.26
N GLU A 158 15.72 1.73 13.32
CA GLU A 158 16.47 2.90 12.92
C GLU A 158 16.51 3.96 14.02
N PRO A 159 17.58 4.82 14.08
CA PRO A 159 17.69 5.86 15.12
C PRO A 159 16.48 6.81 15.17
N ALA A 160 15.94 7.22 14.05
CA ALA A 160 14.78 8.12 13.95
C ALA A 160 13.53 7.55 14.64
N ILE A 161 13.32 6.23 14.58
CA ILE A 161 12.22 5.55 15.27
C ILE A 161 12.45 5.64 16.79
N ALA A 162 13.67 5.41 17.25
CA ALA A 162 14.00 5.51 18.67
C ALA A 162 13.74 6.90 19.23
N GLU A 163 14.11 7.94 18.48
CA GLU A 163 13.83 9.34 18.87
C GLU A 163 12.31 9.60 18.98
N SER A 164 11.53 9.10 18.04
CA SER A 164 10.07 9.28 18.03
C SER A 164 9.36 8.57 19.18
N LEU A 165 9.90 7.46 19.66
CA LEU A 165 9.31 6.65 20.76
C LEU A 165 9.79 7.07 22.14
N GLY A 166 10.90 7.83 22.24
CA GLY A 166 11.51 8.24 23.50
C GLY A 166 12.48 7.20 24.05
N ALA A 167 12.72 7.21 25.39
CA ALA A 167 13.72 6.36 26.02
C ALA A 167 13.35 4.86 25.96
N LEU A 168 13.78 4.17 24.90
CA LEU A 168 13.50 2.74 24.65
C LEU A 168 14.04 1.82 25.75
N SER A 169 15.09 2.22 26.46
CA SER A 169 15.69 1.46 27.58
C SER A 169 14.75 1.25 28.77
N LYS A 170 13.60 1.94 28.82
CA LYS A 170 12.62 1.84 29.91
C LYS A 170 11.57 0.74 29.68
N PHE A 171 11.56 0.11 28.51
CA PHE A 171 10.57 -0.92 28.18
C PHE A 171 11.02 -2.32 28.66
N GLY A 172 10.05 -3.23 28.76
CA GLY A 172 10.20 -4.55 29.36
C GLY A 172 9.72 -4.57 30.80
N SER A 173 9.18 -5.68 31.27
CA SER A 173 8.60 -5.86 32.61
C SER A 173 9.63 -5.73 33.75
N GLY A 174 10.93 -5.72 33.42
CA GLY A 174 12.04 -5.46 34.38
C GLY A 174 12.81 -4.17 34.06
N GLY A 175 12.40 -3.37 33.06
CA GLY A 175 13.12 -2.18 32.65
C GLY A 175 14.43 -2.48 31.89
N GLU A 176 14.60 -3.68 31.32
CA GLU A 176 15.82 -4.17 30.66
C GLU A 176 15.64 -4.31 29.15
N ALA A 177 15.26 -3.25 28.47
CA ALA A 177 15.30 -3.21 27.01
C ALA A 177 16.69 -2.79 26.52
N THR A 178 17.23 -3.50 25.54
CA THR A 178 18.49 -3.15 24.88
C THR A 178 18.20 -2.63 23.47
N PRO A 179 18.25 -1.31 23.23
CA PRO A 179 18.10 -0.75 21.90
C PRO A 179 19.30 -1.15 21.00
N ARG A 180 19.00 -1.58 19.78
CA ARG A 180 19.96 -1.81 18.70
C ARG A 180 19.61 -0.90 17.53
N PHE A 181 20.39 0.14 17.33
CA PHE A 181 20.16 1.08 16.22
C PHE A 181 20.86 0.56 14.98
N LEU A 182 20.08 0.28 13.97
CA LEU A 182 20.50 -0.38 12.74
C LEU A 182 20.18 0.51 11.54
N PRO A 183 21.04 0.50 10.51
CA PRO A 183 20.70 1.14 9.25
C PRO A 183 19.55 0.40 8.56
N GLU A 184 19.00 1.01 7.53
CA GLU A 184 18.03 0.38 6.66
C GLU A 184 18.57 -0.94 6.08
N PRO A 185 17.88 -2.09 6.24
CA PRO A 185 18.33 -3.37 5.70
C PRO A 185 18.48 -3.36 4.18
N THR A 186 19.42 -4.12 3.69
CA THR A 186 19.70 -4.33 2.26
C THR A 186 19.47 -5.78 1.83
N ALA A 187 19.44 -6.03 0.53
CA ALA A 187 19.35 -7.40 -0.01
C ALA A 187 20.45 -8.33 0.52
N ALA A 188 21.67 -7.81 0.71
CA ALA A 188 22.81 -8.59 1.23
C ALA A 188 22.56 -9.09 2.65
N ASP A 189 21.85 -8.32 3.47
CA ASP A 189 21.57 -8.65 4.87
C ASP A 189 20.57 -9.83 5.00
N ALA A 190 19.83 -10.14 3.95
CA ALA A 190 18.93 -11.28 3.90
C ALA A 190 19.65 -12.63 3.68
N LEU A 191 20.95 -12.62 3.32
CA LEU A 191 21.68 -13.85 2.98
C LEU A 191 21.66 -14.93 4.06
N PRO A 192 21.91 -14.67 5.35
CA PRO A 192 21.90 -15.72 6.37
C PRO A 192 20.55 -16.41 6.51
N LEU A 193 19.44 -15.66 6.35
CA LEU A 193 18.08 -16.19 6.39
C LEU A 193 17.78 -17.01 5.14
N ALA A 194 18.20 -16.53 3.96
CA ALA A 194 18.06 -17.28 2.71
C ALA A 194 18.81 -18.60 2.75
N LEU A 195 20.08 -18.61 3.22
CA LEU A 195 20.89 -19.84 3.34
C LEU A 195 20.26 -20.85 4.28
N ARG A 196 19.71 -20.41 5.41
CA ARG A 196 19.01 -21.30 6.36
C ARG A 196 17.86 -22.01 5.67
N ARG A 197 17.01 -21.29 4.92
CA ARG A 197 15.86 -21.87 4.21
C ARG A 197 16.29 -22.80 3.07
N VAL A 198 17.35 -22.46 2.33
CA VAL A 198 17.93 -23.37 1.31
C VAL A 198 18.40 -24.67 1.94
N HIS A 199 19.13 -24.62 3.07
CA HIS A 199 19.59 -25.83 3.77
C HIS A 199 18.44 -26.69 4.27
N GLN A 200 17.31 -26.09 4.62
CA GLN A 200 16.10 -26.77 5.05
C GLN A 200 15.22 -27.24 3.89
N GLN A 201 15.57 -26.88 2.64
CA GLN A 201 14.74 -27.07 1.44
C GLN A 201 13.33 -26.46 1.59
N ASP A 202 13.25 -25.36 2.32
CA ASP A 202 12.03 -24.61 2.60
C ASP A 202 11.87 -23.51 1.55
N PHE A 203 11.07 -23.76 0.52
CA PHE A 203 10.85 -22.88 -0.61
C PHE A 203 9.39 -22.47 -0.71
N ASP A 204 9.17 -21.24 -1.17
CA ASP A 204 7.85 -20.72 -1.41
C ASP A 204 7.36 -21.07 -2.81
N ASP A 205 6.06 -21.31 -2.94
CA ASP A 205 5.43 -21.48 -4.25
C ASP A 205 5.27 -20.10 -4.93
N PRO A 206 5.93 -19.86 -6.07
CA PRO A 206 5.80 -18.58 -6.79
C PRO A 206 4.36 -18.24 -7.20
N ALA A 207 3.48 -19.24 -7.36
CA ALA A 207 2.10 -19.02 -7.77
C ALA A 207 1.25 -18.42 -6.65
N THR A 208 1.46 -18.88 -5.42
CA THR A 208 0.65 -18.51 -4.25
C THR A 208 1.31 -17.48 -3.34
N LEU A 209 2.64 -17.31 -3.43
CA LEU A 209 3.36 -16.34 -2.62
C LEU A 209 2.80 -14.92 -2.87
N ASP A 210 2.56 -14.17 -1.81
CA ASP A 210 2.18 -12.76 -1.87
C ASP A 210 3.11 -11.90 -1.01
N ALA A 211 2.98 -10.60 -1.17
CA ALA A 211 3.70 -9.63 -0.37
C ALA A 211 3.24 -9.68 1.10
N ASN A 212 4.17 -9.45 2.01
CA ASN A 212 3.89 -9.35 3.44
C ASN A 212 3.23 -7.99 3.75
N TYR A 213 1.93 -7.90 3.49
CA TYR A 213 1.13 -6.71 3.73
C TYR A 213 0.64 -6.69 5.18
N LEU A 214 1.46 -6.18 6.10
CA LEU A 214 1.04 -5.94 7.49
C LEU A 214 0.14 -4.72 7.61
N ARG A 215 0.36 -3.70 6.76
CA ARG A 215 -0.62 -2.64 6.58
C ARG A 215 -1.69 -3.21 5.67
N ARG A 216 -2.85 -3.44 6.24
CA ARG A 216 -4.05 -3.57 5.42
C ARG A 216 -4.09 -2.35 4.50
N THR A 217 -4.39 -2.54 3.24
CA THR A 217 -4.69 -1.39 2.37
C THR A 217 -5.71 -0.51 3.11
N ASP A 218 -5.71 0.78 2.88
CA ASP A 218 -6.65 1.67 3.55
C ASP A 218 -8.12 1.14 3.42
N ALA A 219 -8.40 0.34 2.39
CA ALA A 219 -9.65 -0.42 2.24
C ALA A 219 -9.83 -1.58 3.25
N GLU A 220 -8.78 -2.17 3.76
CA GLU A 220 -8.85 -3.27 4.75
C GLU A 220 -8.85 -2.81 6.20
N ILE A 221 -8.29 -1.62 6.48
CA ILE A 221 -8.15 -1.09 7.85
C ILE A 221 -9.51 -0.68 8.43
N PHE A 222 -10.47 -0.34 7.57
CA PHE A 222 -11.70 0.32 7.98
C PHE A 222 -12.98 -0.53 7.88
N ALA A 223 -12.85 -1.82 7.59
CA ALA A 223 -13.97 -2.77 7.64
C ALA A 223 -14.20 -3.30 9.07
N LYS A 224 -14.57 -2.45 10.04
CA LYS A 224 -15.09 -2.94 11.33
C LYS A 224 -16.61 -2.99 11.33
N PRO A 225 -17.23 -4.10 11.78
CA PRO A 225 -18.67 -4.18 11.94
C PRO A 225 -19.12 -3.35 13.14
N ILE A 226 -20.03 -2.41 12.92
CA ILE A 226 -20.79 -1.78 14.01
C ILE A 226 -22.00 -2.65 14.27
N ALA A 227 -22.05 -3.29 15.43
CA ALA A 227 -23.20 -4.03 15.91
C ALA A 227 -24.35 -3.06 16.27
N GLY A 228 -25.49 -3.23 15.62
CA GLY A 228 -26.81 -2.91 16.13
C GLY A 228 -27.28 -1.46 16.10
N HIS A 229 -27.97 -1.06 15.03
CA HIS A 229 -29.07 -0.07 15.15
C HIS A 229 -30.27 -0.52 14.30
N THR A 230 -31.41 -0.64 14.94
CA THR A 230 -32.71 -0.94 14.36
C THR A 230 -33.24 0.22 13.51
N PRO A 231 -33.93 -0.04 12.40
CA PRO A 231 -34.41 1.02 11.52
C PRO A 231 -35.65 1.75 12.11
N HIS A 232 -35.57 3.07 12.14
CA HIS A 232 -36.75 3.91 12.39
C HIS A 232 -37.48 4.20 11.07
N SER A 233 -38.77 4.13 11.17
CA SER A 233 -39.78 4.10 10.11
C SER A 233 -39.78 5.33 9.20
N ALA A 234 -40.07 5.00 7.92
CA ALA A 234 -40.39 5.95 6.88
C ALA A 234 -41.69 6.75 7.21
N ARG A 235 -41.59 8.07 7.09
CA ARG A 235 -42.67 8.93 6.62
C ARG A 235 -42.12 10.34 6.28
N ASP A 236 -42.62 10.82 5.13
CA ASP A 236 -42.47 12.16 4.55
C ASP A 236 -41.34 12.36 3.54
N ALA A 237 -41.70 12.02 2.28
CA ALA A 237 -40.98 12.47 1.10
C ALA A 237 -41.53 13.81 0.64
N PRO A 238 -40.76 14.89 0.54
CA PRO A 238 -41.13 16.05 -0.25
C PRO A 238 -40.79 15.86 -1.72
N ALA A 239 -41.55 16.50 -2.59
CA ALA A 239 -41.55 16.41 -4.03
C ALA A 239 -40.15 16.59 -4.67
N MET A 240 -39.87 15.78 -5.70
CA MET A 240 -38.65 15.80 -6.52
C MET A 240 -38.48 17.15 -7.22
N THR A 241 -37.62 18.01 -6.68
CA THR A 241 -36.96 19.08 -7.43
C THR A 241 -35.71 18.49 -8.11
N THR A 242 -35.50 18.81 -9.37
CA THR A 242 -34.29 18.40 -10.13
C THR A 242 -33.04 18.81 -9.36
N PRO A 243 -32.12 17.89 -8.97
CA PRO A 243 -30.98 18.23 -8.14
C PRO A 243 -30.09 19.23 -8.83
N ARG A 244 -29.78 20.33 -8.15
CA ARG A 244 -28.90 21.39 -8.64
C ARG A 244 -27.47 21.08 -8.21
N ILE A 245 -26.90 20.01 -8.80
CA ILE A 245 -25.57 19.50 -8.42
C ILE A 245 -24.48 20.51 -8.81
N GLN A 246 -23.68 20.90 -7.83
CA GLN A 246 -22.49 21.71 -8.02
C GLN A 246 -21.27 20.87 -7.65
N LEU A 247 -20.27 20.83 -8.56
CA LEU A 247 -18.98 20.18 -8.35
C LEU A 247 -17.89 21.24 -8.25
N ARG A 248 -17.00 21.09 -7.28
CA ARG A 248 -15.83 21.96 -7.13
C ARG A 248 -14.70 21.23 -6.40
N PRO A 249 -13.46 21.72 -6.49
CA PRO A 249 -12.40 21.30 -5.57
C PRO A 249 -12.82 21.50 -4.12
N ALA A 250 -12.48 20.56 -3.26
CA ALA A 250 -12.76 20.66 -1.83
C ALA A 250 -11.87 21.73 -1.18
N VAL A 251 -12.39 22.34 -0.13
CA VAL A 251 -11.66 23.28 0.74
C VAL A 251 -11.70 22.76 2.18
N ALA A 252 -10.88 23.33 3.07
CA ALA A 252 -10.78 22.87 4.46
C ALA A 252 -12.13 22.81 5.19
N GLN A 253 -13.08 23.68 4.83
CA GLN A 253 -14.43 23.70 5.41
C GLN A 253 -15.28 22.48 5.04
N ASP A 254 -14.96 21.78 3.95
CA ASP A 254 -15.70 20.60 3.50
C ASP A 254 -15.29 19.33 4.27
N LEU A 255 -14.19 19.37 5.02
CA LEU A 255 -13.56 18.21 5.59
C LEU A 255 -14.50 17.39 6.49
N ASN A 256 -15.24 18.05 7.38
CA ASN A 256 -16.19 17.38 8.26
C ASN A 256 -17.32 16.70 7.46
N ALA A 257 -17.85 17.41 6.44
CA ALA A 257 -18.90 16.85 5.58
C ALA A 257 -18.41 15.64 4.76
N ILE A 258 -17.17 15.67 4.29
CA ILE A 258 -16.53 14.55 3.59
C ILE A 258 -16.42 13.34 4.52
N LEU A 259 -15.95 13.54 5.75
CA LEU A 259 -15.83 12.48 6.74
C LEU A 259 -17.20 11.89 7.13
N ASP A 260 -18.23 12.73 7.28
CA ASP A 260 -19.59 12.29 7.59
C ASP A 260 -20.17 11.43 6.45
N ILE A 261 -19.97 11.83 5.18
CA ILE A 261 -20.41 11.07 4.01
C ILE A 261 -19.67 9.73 3.93
N GLU A 262 -18.37 9.74 4.20
CA GLU A 262 -17.54 8.54 4.18
C GLU A 262 -17.95 7.57 5.27
N LEU A 263 -18.13 8.04 6.51
CA LEU A 263 -18.58 7.24 7.64
C LEU A 263 -19.96 6.61 7.41
N ALA A 264 -20.85 7.31 6.69
CA ALA A 264 -22.17 6.81 6.35
C ALA A 264 -22.15 5.78 5.20
N SER A 265 -21.01 5.51 4.57
CA SER A 265 -20.87 4.59 3.44
C SER A 265 -20.07 3.34 3.82
N GLU A 266 -20.72 2.20 4.00
CA GLU A 266 -20.11 0.92 4.39
C GLU A 266 -18.99 0.44 3.44
N THR A 267 -19.00 0.90 2.19
CA THR A 267 -18.03 0.48 1.16
C THR A 267 -16.96 1.52 0.86
N ALA A 268 -16.98 2.65 1.56
CA ALA A 268 -15.96 3.69 1.41
C ALA A 268 -14.65 3.29 2.09
N PRO A 269 -13.50 3.82 1.65
CA PRO A 269 -12.20 3.48 2.25
C PRO A 269 -11.96 4.05 3.66
N HIS A 270 -12.80 4.94 4.16
CA HIS A 270 -12.74 5.57 5.49
C HIS A 270 -11.36 6.15 5.84
N TRP A 271 -10.90 7.11 5.08
CA TRP A 271 -9.59 7.71 5.30
C TRP A 271 -9.55 8.56 6.58
N PRO A 272 -8.41 8.56 7.32
CA PRO A 272 -8.29 9.40 8.50
C PRO A 272 -8.33 10.88 8.12
N HIS A 273 -8.83 11.72 9.04
CA HIS A 273 -8.91 13.17 8.89
C HIS A 273 -7.62 13.79 8.33
N ALA A 274 -6.45 13.37 8.85
CA ALA A 274 -5.15 13.87 8.43
C ALA A 274 -4.84 13.58 6.95
N ALA A 275 -5.37 12.48 6.37
CA ALA A 275 -5.15 12.15 4.96
C ALA A 275 -5.90 13.12 4.03
N TYR A 276 -7.13 13.46 4.35
CA TYR A 276 -7.88 14.48 3.62
C TYR A 276 -7.30 15.88 3.81
N ALA A 277 -6.90 16.23 5.04
CA ALA A 277 -6.27 17.50 5.34
C ALA A 277 -4.98 17.70 4.52
N ALA A 278 -4.16 16.68 4.37
CA ALA A 278 -2.94 16.71 3.55
C ALA A 278 -3.20 16.89 2.04
N ILE A 279 -4.39 16.51 1.55
CA ILE A 279 -4.78 16.81 0.16
C ILE A 279 -5.17 18.27 0.00
N LEU A 280 -5.81 18.86 1.01
CA LEU A 280 -6.32 20.22 0.99
C LEU A 280 -5.24 21.28 1.24
N ASP A 281 -4.23 20.94 2.03
CA ASP A 281 -3.07 21.78 2.35
C ASP A 281 -1.77 20.97 2.19
N PRO A 282 -1.32 20.76 0.95
CA PRO A 282 -0.11 20.00 0.68
C PRO A 282 1.13 20.76 1.16
N ASP A 283 2.02 20.08 1.87
CA ASP A 283 3.30 20.61 2.32
C ASP A 283 4.19 21.00 1.11
N PRO A 284 4.49 22.28 0.90
CA PRO A 284 5.28 22.72 -0.25
C PRO A 284 6.74 22.25 -0.21
N SER A 285 7.23 21.78 0.94
CA SER A 285 8.59 21.24 1.09
C SER A 285 8.70 19.78 0.59
N GLN A 286 7.59 19.09 0.46
CA GLN A 286 7.58 17.75 -0.11
C GLN A 286 7.53 17.84 -1.63
N SER A 287 8.64 17.51 -2.28
CA SER A 287 8.71 17.40 -3.74
C SER A 287 7.53 16.57 -4.26
N ALA A 288 6.67 17.20 -5.08
CA ALA A 288 5.38 16.65 -5.52
C ALA A 288 5.54 15.46 -6.49
N ALA A 289 5.99 14.34 -5.94
CA ALA A 289 6.09 13.06 -6.67
C ALA A 289 4.71 12.46 -6.94
N ILE A 290 3.72 12.80 -6.11
CA ILE A 290 2.35 12.34 -6.20
C ILE A 290 1.46 13.56 -6.01
N LEU A 291 0.62 13.82 -6.99
CA LEU A 291 -0.42 14.86 -6.90
C LEU A 291 -1.74 14.19 -6.52
N ARG A 292 -2.55 14.88 -5.72
CA ARG A 292 -3.92 14.45 -5.42
C ARG A 292 -4.90 15.55 -5.62
N CYS A 293 -6.13 15.20 -6.01
CA CYS A 293 -7.27 16.09 -5.98
C CYS A 293 -8.38 15.50 -5.13
N LEU A 294 -9.16 16.38 -4.53
CA LEU A 294 -10.37 16.05 -3.79
C LEU A 294 -11.48 16.95 -4.34
N ILE A 295 -12.47 16.33 -4.98
CA ILE A 295 -13.63 17.00 -5.58
C ILE A 295 -14.86 16.69 -4.73
N VAL A 296 -15.63 17.71 -4.40
CA VAL A 296 -16.91 17.58 -3.69
C VAL A 296 -18.09 17.91 -4.59
N ALA A 297 -19.19 17.21 -4.36
CA ALA A 297 -20.49 17.46 -4.96
C ALA A 297 -21.47 17.95 -3.90
N TYR A 298 -22.23 19.00 -4.22
CA TYR A 298 -23.28 19.56 -3.40
C TYR A 298 -24.61 19.52 -4.16
N ASP A 299 -25.70 19.22 -3.47
CA ASP A 299 -27.08 19.43 -3.93
C ASP A 299 -27.67 20.61 -3.15
N GLY A 300 -27.64 21.79 -3.76
CA GLY A 300 -27.83 23.05 -3.06
C GLY A 300 -26.73 23.28 -2.01
N GLU A 301 -27.09 23.31 -0.73
CA GLU A 301 -26.15 23.48 0.40
C GLU A 301 -25.76 22.14 1.06
N LEU A 302 -26.37 21.03 0.63
CA LEU A 302 -26.16 19.74 1.25
C LEU A 302 -25.04 18.97 0.53
N PRO A 303 -24.07 18.40 1.27
CA PRO A 303 -23.00 17.59 0.69
C PRO A 303 -23.60 16.30 0.15
N ALA A 304 -23.37 16.05 -1.14
CA ALA A 304 -23.97 14.96 -1.91
C ALA A 304 -22.98 13.83 -2.20
N GLY A 305 -21.68 14.10 -2.15
CA GLY A 305 -20.64 13.10 -2.41
C GLY A 305 -19.28 13.74 -2.64
N PHE A 306 -18.26 12.88 -2.79
CA PHE A 306 -16.91 13.33 -3.12
C PHE A 306 -16.17 12.27 -3.94
N ALA A 307 -15.05 12.67 -4.55
CA ALA A 307 -14.11 11.76 -5.20
C ALA A 307 -12.67 12.21 -4.98
N VAL A 308 -11.77 11.22 -4.91
CA VAL A 308 -10.32 11.43 -4.77
C VAL A 308 -9.61 10.85 -5.98
N GLY A 309 -8.78 11.66 -6.61
CA GLY A 309 -7.86 11.25 -7.67
C GLY A 309 -6.42 11.42 -7.24
N ARG A 310 -5.57 10.51 -7.70
CA ARG A 310 -4.11 10.53 -7.51
C ARG A 310 -3.43 10.48 -8.87
N MET A 311 -2.37 11.24 -9.02
CA MET A 311 -1.56 11.28 -10.23
C MET A 311 -0.09 11.07 -9.91
N HIS A 312 0.57 10.23 -10.70
CA HIS A 312 2.01 10.01 -10.72
C HIS A 312 2.60 10.70 -11.95
N PRO A 313 3.06 11.96 -11.85
CA PRO A 313 3.49 12.74 -13.02
C PRO A 313 4.63 12.10 -13.80
N ALA A 314 5.54 11.41 -13.10
CA ALA A 314 6.68 10.73 -13.75
C ALA A 314 6.25 9.50 -14.58
N GLU A 315 5.11 8.89 -14.27
CA GLU A 315 4.62 7.67 -14.91
C GLU A 315 3.51 7.94 -15.92
N GLY A 316 2.93 9.14 -15.90
CA GLY A 316 1.75 9.47 -16.70
C GLY A 316 0.50 8.66 -16.32
N ILE A 317 0.50 8.02 -15.14
CA ILE A 317 -0.58 7.17 -14.65
C ILE A 317 -1.32 7.86 -13.51
N ALA A 318 -2.64 7.91 -13.62
CA ALA A 318 -3.51 8.36 -12.54
C ALA A 318 -4.28 7.18 -11.93
N GLU A 319 -4.77 7.38 -10.70
CA GLU A 319 -5.61 6.43 -9.99
C GLU A 319 -6.85 7.12 -9.43
N LEU A 320 -8.01 6.50 -9.62
CA LEU A 320 -9.23 6.90 -8.94
C LEU A 320 -9.27 6.17 -7.58
N GLU A 321 -8.88 6.89 -6.51
CA GLU A 321 -8.70 6.29 -5.18
C GLU A 321 -10.02 6.10 -4.43
N SER A 322 -10.99 7.01 -4.62
CA SER A 322 -12.30 6.92 -3.94
C SER A 322 -13.38 7.67 -4.69
N VAL A 323 -14.61 7.13 -4.67
CA VAL A 323 -15.84 7.81 -5.11
C VAL A 323 -16.97 7.43 -4.15
N VAL A 324 -17.49 8.40 -3.44
CA VAL A 324 -18.59 8.18 -2.48
C VAL A 324 -19.74 9.13 -2.79
N VAL A 325 -20.95 8.58 -2.84
CA VAL A 325 -22.20 9.35 -3.04
C VAL A 325 -23.16 9.00 -1.93
N THR A 326 -23.70 10.03 -1.29
CA THR A 326 -24.70 9.90 -0.23
C THR A 326 -25.89 9.06 -0.69
N VAL A 327 -26.35 8.12 0.13
CA VAL A 327 -27.36 7.11 -0.24
C VAL A 327 -28.64 7.76 -0.79
N SER A 328 -29.10 8.85 -0.17
CA SER A 328 -30.34 9.57 -0.53
C SER A 328 -30.34 10.17 -1.95
N VAL A 329 -29.16 10.43 -2.53
CA VAL A 329 -29.00 11.07 -3.85
C VAL A 329 -28.29 10.16 -4.87
N ARG A 330 -28.17 8.87 -4.57
CA ARG A 330 -27.64 7.89 -5.54
C ARG A 330 -28.57 7.80 -6.76
N ARG A 331 -28.01 7.37 -7.89
CA ARG A 331 -28.70 7.21 -9.19
C ARG A 331 -29.09 8.53 -9.88
N ALA A 332 -28.74 9.67 -9.30
CA ALA A 332 -28.91 11.01 -9.91
C ALA A 332 -27.72 11.42 -10.82
N GLY A 333 -26.80 10.50 -11.16
CA GLY A 333 -25.63 10.80 -12.02
C GLY A 333 -24.43 11.42 -11.30
N ILE A 334 -24.52 11.67 -9.99
CA ILE A 334 -23.48 12.36 -9.20
C ILE A 334 -22.14 11.62 -9.25
N GLY A 335 -22.14 10.29 -9.09
CA GLY A 335 -20.93 9.49 -9.17
C GLY A 335 -20.22 9.59 -10.53
N ARG A 336 -21.00 9.62 -11.63
CA ARG A 336 -20.46 9.86 -12.98
C ARG A 336 -19.85 11.24 -13.12
N ALA A 337 -20.50 12.27 -12.58
CA ALA A 337 -20.03 13.64 -12.64
C ALA A 337 -18.75 13.85 -11.82
N LEU A 338 -18.67 13.24 -10.61
CA LEU A 338 -17.46 13.23 -9.79
C LEU A 338 -16.28 12.55 -10.48
N CYS A 339 -16.51 11.35 -11.06
CA CYS A 339 -15.47 10.67 -11.85
C CYS A 339 -14.99 11.54 -13.02
N ALA A 340 -15.91 12.15 -13.78
CA ALA A 340 -15.55 13.03 -14.91
C ALA A 340 -14.67 14.20 -14.46
N ALA A 341 -15.01 14.86 -13.35
CA ALA A 341 -14.23 15.97 -12.81
C ALA A 341 -12.80 15.52 -12.38
N VAL A 342 -12.68 14.33 -11.78
CA VAL A 342 -11.36 13.74 -11.46
C VAL A 342 -10.59 13.44 -12.73
N PHE A 343 -11.23 12.88 -13.78
CA PHE A 343 -10.57 12.56 -15.05
C PHE A 343 -10.07 13.82 -15.77
N ASP A 344 -10.85 14.89 -15.75
CA ASP A 344 -10.44 16.18 -16.33
C ASP A 344 -9.24 16.77 -15.58
N TRP A 345 -9.24 16.66 -14.26
CA TRP A 345 -8.08 17.03 -13.46
C TRP A 345 -6.86 16.16 -13.80
N CYS A 346 -7.01 14.82 -13.87
CA CYS A 346 -5.92 13.91 -14.23
C CYS A 346 -5.32 14.25 -15.61
N ARG A 347 -6.16 14.53 -16.61
CA ARG A 347 -5.71 14.99 -17.93
C ARG A 347 -4.93 16.29 -17.85
N SER A 348 -5.39 17.25 -17.06
CA SER A 348 -4.69 18.54 -16.88
C SER A 348 -3.31 18.38 -16.24
N GLN A 349 -3.09 17.27 -15.49
CA GLN A 349 -1.81 16.90 -14.91
C GLN A 349 -0.94 16.02 -15.84
N GLY A 350 -1.40 15.72 -17.06
CA GLY A 350 -0.66 14.93 -18.04
C GLY A 350 -0.83 13.42 -17.92
N ALA A 351 -1.92 12.94 -17.29
CA ALA A 351 -2.20 11.51 -17.26
C ALA A 351 -2.58 10.97 -18.63
N SER A 352 -1.97 9.85 -19.03
CA SER A 352 -2.31 9.08 -20.25
C SER A 352 -3.34 7.99 -19.98
N GLU A 353 -3.48 7.57 -18.72
CA GLU A 353 -4.44 6.56 -18.29
C GLU A 353 -4.86 6.72 -16.84
N ILE A 354 -6.02 6.16 -16.52
CA ILE A 354 -6.52 6.05 -15.15
C ILE A 354 -6.72 4.58 -14.83
N ILE A 355 -6.25 4.17 -13.66
CA ILE A 355 -6.48 2.84 -13.10
C ILE A 355 -7.35 2.95 -11.84
N LEU A 356 -8.03 1.88 -11.51
CA LEU A 356 -8.75 1.73 -10.25
C LEU A 356 -8.85 0.27 -9.82
N GLU A 357 -9.11 0.08 -8.54
CA GLU A 357 -9.43 -1.19 -7.92
C GLU A 357 -10.84 -1.12 -7.32
N VAL A 358 -11.67 -2.11 -7.56
CA VAL A 358 -13.05 -2.15 -7.06
C VAL A 358 -13.42 -3.55 -6.59
N ARG A 359 -14.15 -3.65 -5.47
CA ARG A 359 -14.68 -4.94 -4.98
C ARG A 359 -15.50 -5.65 -6.05
N THR A 360 -15.28 -6.97 -6.23
CA THR A 360 -16.03 -7.75 -7.24
C THR A 360 -17.53 -7.80 -6.92
N ASN A 361 -17.91 -7.67 -5.66
CA ASN A 361 -19.30 -7.62 -5.21
C ASN A 361 -19.95 -6.23 -5.36
N SER A 362 -19.20 -5.19 -5.70
CA SER A 362 -19.71 -3.83 -5.90
C SER A 362 -20.29 -3.63 -7.30
N ALA A 363 -21.36 -4.37 -7.64
CA ALA A 363 -21.98 -4.37 -8.97
C ALA A 363 -22.33 -2.96 -9.49
N ALA A 364 -22.79 -2.07 -8.60
CA ALA A 364 -23.17 -0.70 -8.95
C ALA A 364 -21.94 0.15 -9.33
N ALA A 365 -20.83 0.02 -8.61
CA ALA A 365 -19.59 0.72 -8.93
C ALA A 365 -18.95 0.19 -10.21
N ILE A 366 -18.94 -1.14 -10.39
CA ILE A 366 -18.44 -1.77 -11.63
C ILE A 366 -19.26 -1.30 -12.84
N ALA A 367 -20.58 -1.25 -12.73
CA ALA A 367 -21.45 -0.76 -13.82
C ALA A 367 -21.18 0.73 -14.13
N LEU A 368 -20.93 1.56 -13.11
CA LEU A 368 -20.52 2.95 -13.28
C LEU A 368 -19.22 3.04 -14.08
N TYR A 369 -18.19 2.30 -13.70
CA TYR A 369 -16.87 2.35 -14.34
C TYR A 369 -16.90 1.80 -15.76
N ILE A 370 -17.60 0.69 -16.01
CA ILE A 370 -17.83 0.19 -17.39
C ILE A 370 -18.55 1.25 -18.22
N GLY A 371 -19.59 1.91 -17.67
CA GLY A 371 -20.32 2.99 -18.34
C GLY A 371 -19.48 4.25 -18.57
N LEU A 372 -18.34 4.41 -17.92
CA LEU A 372 -17.34 5.47 -18.11
C LEU A 372 -16.21 5.05 -19.06
N GLY A 373 -16.22 3.82 -19.58
CA GLY A 373 -15.26 3.31 -20.55
C GLY A 373 -14.10 2.51 -19.96
N PHE A 374 -14.11 2.22 -18.66
CA PHE A 374 -13.10 1.34 -18.08
C PHE A 374 -13.21 -0.09 -18.61
N THR A 375 -12.06 -0.70 -18.86
CA THR A 375 -11.93 -2.11 -19.20
C THR A 375 -11.32 -2.88 -18.04
N LYS A 376 -11.74 -4.14 -17.85
CA LYS A 376 -11.18 -5.04 -16.84
C LYS A 376 -9.79 -5.49 -17.31
N THR A 377 -8.79 -5.38 -16.44
CA THR A 377 -7.40 -5.76 -16.76
C THR A 377 -6.88 -6.89 -15.90
N GLY A 378 -7.53 -7.19 -14.77
CA GLY A 378 -7.10 -8.25 -13.89
C GLY A 378 -8.02 -8.41 -12.68
N ARG A 379 -7.67 -9.37 -11.82
CA ARG A 379 -8.34 -9.63 -10.55
C ARG A 379 -7.30 -9.97 -9.51
N ARG A 380 -7.48 -9.48 -8.30
CA ARG A 380 -6.67 -9.86 -7.12
C ARG A 380 -7.56 -10.65 -6.17
N PRO A 381 -7.31 -11.96 -6.01
CA PRO A 381 -8.08 -12.78 -5.08
C PRO A 381 -7.89 -12.33 -3.64
N LEU A 382 -8.99 -12.36 -2.86
CA LEU A 382 -9.00 -12.04 -1.43
C LEU A 382 -8.33 -10.70 -1.08
N TYR A 383 -8.47 -9.72 -1.96
CA TYR A 383 -7.85 -8.39 -1.81
C TYR A 383 -8.52 -7.56 -0.71
N TYR A 384 -9.83 -7.64 -0.61
CA TYR A 384 -10.62 -6.99 0.42
C TYR A 384 -10.94 -7.99 1.54
N ARG A 385 -10.94 -7.48 2.78
CA ARG A 385 -11.35 -8.21 3.98
C ARG A 385 -12.61 -7.56 4.54
N ASP A 386 -13.39 -8.33 5.29
CA ASP A 386 -14.60 -7.91 5.97
C ASP A 386 -15.62 -7.13 5.11
N PRO A 387 -16.37 -7.85 4.27
CA PRO A 387 -16.25 -9.27 3.94
C PRO A 387 -15.09 -9.54 2.98
N ASP A 388 -14.59 -10.75 2.99
CA ASP A 388 -13.62 -11.21 2.00
C ASP A 388 -14.19 -11.01 0.59
N ASP A 389 -13.43 -10.31 -0.25
CA ASP A 389 -13.79 -10.05 -1.64
C ASP A 389 -12.53 -9.84 -2.49
N ASP A 390 -12.62 -10.12 -3.77
CA ASP A 390 -11.55 -9.86 -4.70
C ASP A 390 -11.61 -8.42 -5.20
N ALA A 391 -10.45 -7.86 -5.54
CA ALA A 391 -10.38 -6.62 -6.30
C ALA A 391 -10.42 -6.91 -7.80
N LEU A 392 -11.32 -6.27 -8.50
CA LEU A 392 -11.32 -6.14 -9.93
C LEU A 392 -10.45 -4.94 -10.31
N LEU A 393 -9.40 -5.17 -11.09
CA LEU A 393 -8.55 -4.11 -11.63
C LEU A 393 -9.16 -3.60 -12.93
N MET A 394 -9.27 -2.29 -13.04
CA MET A 394 -9.84 -1.67 -14.23
C MET A 394 -8.97 -0.51 -14.71
N ARG A 395 -8.98 -0.27 -16.01
CA ARG A 395 -8.15 0.73 -16.69
C ARG A 395 -8.97 1.51 -17.70
N LEU A 396 -8.72 2.81 -17.79
CA LEU A 396 -9.27 3.73 -18.76
C LEU A 396 -8.11 4.49 -19.44
N PRO A 397 -7.80 4.25 -20.73
CA PRO A 397 -6.93 5.14 -21.49
C PRO A 397 -7.56 6.53 -21.62
N LEU A 398 -6.78 7.57 -21.43
CA LEU A 398 -7.20 8.96 -21.60
C LEU A 398 -6.73 9.47 -22.96
N ASP A 399 -7.32 8.96 -24.05
CA ASP A 399 -7.08 9.54 -25.37
C ASP A 399 -7.59 10.98 -25.44
N ASP A 400 -7.02 11.79 -26.36
CA ASP A 400 -7.34 13.22 -26.56
C ASP A 400 -8.81 13.52 -26.93
N ARG A 401 -9.72 12.57 -26.83
CA ARG A 401 -11.13 12.73 -27.12
C ARG A 401 -11.90 13.18 -25.87
N ALA A 402 -12.22 14.47 -25.86
CA ALA A 402 -13.16 15.04 -24.89
C ALA A 402 -14.43 14.18 -24.78
N ILE A 403 -14.76 13.74 -23.55
CA ILE A 403 -16.11 13.25 -23.26
C ILE A 403 -17.02 14.47 -23.38
N SER A 404 -17.81 14.52 -24.47
CA SER A 404 -18.82 15.59 -24.66
C SER A 404 -19.70 15.72 -23.43
N PRO A 405 -19.93 16.93 -22.93
CA PRO A 405 -20.88 17.14 -21.85
C PRO A 405 -22.26 16.70 -22.30
N LEU A 406 -22.99 16.05 -21.40
CA LEU A 406 -24.37 15.58 -21.57
C LEU A 406 -25.20 16.64 -22.29
N ALA A 407 -25.70 16.32 -23.47
CA ALA A 407 -26.79 17.04 -24.10
C ALA A 407 -28.02 17.01 -23.14
N PRO A 408 -28.71 18.13 -22.94
CA PRO A 408 -29.93 18.14 -22.13
C PRO A 408 -30.97 17.24 -22.81
N ALA A 409 -31.53 16.32 -22.03
CA ALA A 409 -32.60 15.44 -22.46
C ALA A 409 -33.84 16.29 -22.81
N ASN A 410 -34.19 16.26 -24.10
CA ASN A 410 -35.49 16.49 -24.72
C ASN A 410 -36.42 17.59 -24.17
N ALA A 411 -36.56 18.67 -24.98
CA ALA A 411 -37.84 19.37 -25.08
C ALA A 411 -38.80 18.54 -25.93
N PRO A 412 -40.07 18.34 -25.54
CA PRO A 412 -41.08 17.73 -26.41
C PRO A 412 -41.54 18.68 -27.47
N ALA A 413 -41.78 18.14 -28.68
CA ALA A 413 -42.45 18.79 -29.77
C ALA A 413 -43.95 18.92 -29.50
#